data_e9d32f937a61eedcf25dc34165278118
#
_entry.id   e9d32f937a61eedcf25dc34165278118
#
_cell.length_a   1.000
_cell.length_b   1.000
_cell.length_c   1.000
_cell.angle_alpha   90.00
_cell.angle_beta   90.00
_cell.angle_gamma   90.00
#
_symmetry.space_group_name_H-M   'P 1'
#
loop_
_entity.id
_entity.type
_entity.pdbx_description
1 polymer ?
#
loop_
_entity_poly.entity_id
_entity_poly.type
_entity_poly.pdbx_seq_one_letter_code
_entity_poly.pdbx_strand_id
1 'polypeptide(L)'
;MTISKLIYNYFYPRKKRGFVGFLPLFLCHFAFEQVQAEVAPVYVDDQFELPSGFHIYKLAENNATGGSYDIIFDGQGRILVGDTTSVRRLEDKDEDGIYESYKVIATGLGGRGPQGLLVYGDNLYAVGGDGVQLYSGYESGDALKHQGRLGARFNTGGDHAAHTLLRGFDGYVYLVTGDGGGVKDRTHITEETSPVLFERAASVFRFDQSGTRWECVSTGSRNPPSLGMNYLGEFFSMDSDM
;
A
#
# COMPACT_ATOMS: atom_id res chain seq x y z
N MET A 1 -6.88 -14.43 -22.27
CA MET A 1 -7.26 -14.81 -20.91
C MET A 1 -6.81 -13.65 -20.03
N THR A 2 -7.74 -12.80 -19.66
CA THR A 2 -7.46 -11.48 -19.06
C THR A 2 -7.00 -11.66 -17.62
N ILE A 3 -5.99 -10.93 -17.19
CA ILE A 3 -5.40 -10.98 -15.83
C ILE A 3 -6.46 -10.79 -14.73
N SER A 4 -7.56 -10.10 -14.99
CA SER A 4 -8.69 -9.93 -14.07
C SER A 4 -9.38 -11.24 -13.66
N LYS A 5 -9.34 -12.28 -14.50
CA LYS A 5 -9.88 -13.61 -14.14
C LYS A 5 -8.97 -14.43 -13.23
N LEU A 6 -7.68 -14.11 -13.19
CA LEU A 6 -6.72 -14.83 -12.35
C LEU A 6 -6.76 -14.37 -10.89
N ILE A 7 -7.06 -13.09 -10.64
CA ILE A 7 -7.09 -12.52 -9.28
C ILE A 7 -8.36 -12.96 -8.52
N TYR A 8 -9.49 -13.14 -9.20
CA TYR A 8 -10.76 -13.49 -8.56
C TYR A 8 -10.84 -14.93 -8.02
N ASN A 9 -10.02 -15.85 -8.53
CA ASN A 9 -10.06 -17.27 -8.14
C ASN A 9 -9.15 -17.64 -6.95
N TYR A 10 -8.28 -16.71 -6.48
CA TYR A 10 -7.30 -17.04 -5.44
C TYR A 10 -7.69 -16.61 -4.01
N PHE A 11 -8.71 -15.78 -3.83
CA PHE A 11 -8.99 -15.16 -2.52
C PHE A 11 -10.31 -15.54 -1.82
N TYR A 12 -11.12 -16.48 -2.36
CA TYR A 12 -12.34 -16.88 -1.68
C TYR A 12 -12.42 -18.40 -1.42
N PRO A 13 -12.48 -18.86 -0.16
CA PRO A 13 -12.69 -20.28 0.15
C PRO A 13 -14.14 -20.69 -0.12
N ARG A 14 -14.33 -21.74 -0.92
CA ARG A 14 -15.62 -22.36 -1.18
C ARG A 14 -16.21 -22.94 0.11
N LYS A 15 -17.31 -22.42 0.61
CA LYS A 15 -18.16 -23.09 1.61
C LYS A 15 -18.92 -24.25 0.96
N LYS A 16 -18.67 -25.47 1.44
CA LYS A 16 -19.52 -26.64 1.16
C LYS A 16 -20.86 -26.44 1.86
N ARG A 17 -21.97 -26.54 1.12
CA ARG A 17 -23.31 -26.69 1.66
C ARG A 17 -23.87 -28.05 1.28
N GLY A 18 -24.50 -28.69 2.29
CA GLY A 18 -25.13 -29.98 2.20
C GLY A 18 -26.44 -29.97 1.40
N PHE A 19 -26.77 -31.14 0.94
CA PHE A 19 -27.92 -31.48 0.12
C PHE A 19 -29.19 -31.59 0.96
N VAL A 20 -30.29 -30.95 0.53
CA VAL A 20 -31.66 -31.42 0.86
C VAL A 20 -32.63 -30.93 -0.24
N GLY A 21 -33.36 -31.91 -0.85
CA GLY A 21 -34.74 -31.78 -1.26
C GLY A 21 -35.08 -31.25 -2.66
N PHE A 22 -35.56 -32.13 -3.51
CA PHE A 22 -36.17 -31.93 -4.82
C PHE A 22 -37.48 -31.13 -4.76
N LEU A 23 -37.61 -30.09 -5.63
CA LEU A 23 -38.89 -29.70 -6.27
C LEU A 23 -38.59 -29.06 -7.63
N PRO A 24 -39.22 -29.50 -8.73
CA PRO A 24 -38.98 -28.92 -10.05
C PRO A 24 -39.83 -27.68 -10.23
N LEU A 25 -39.22 -26.50 -10.15
CA LEU A 25 -39.81 -25.26 -10.64
C LEU A 25 -39.19 -24.95 -12.01
N PHE A 26 -40.04 -24.88 -13.01
CA PHE A 26 -39.74 -24.28 -14.29
C PHE A 26 -39.35 -22.82 -14.08
N LEU A 27 -38.05 -22.54 -14.02
CA LEU A 27 -37.51 -21.19 -14.05
C LEU A 27 -37.05 -20.89 -15.48
N CYS A 28 -37.80 -20.02 -16.18
CA CYS A 28 -37.32 -19.32 -17.35
C CYS A 28 -35.94 -18.72 -17.01
N HIS A 29 -34.89 -19.26 -17.60
CA HIS A 29 -33.59 -18.62 -17.64
C HIS A 29 -33.68 -17.39 -18.53
N PHE A 30 -34.03 -16.24 -17.96
CA PHE A 30 -33.57 -14.98 -18.53
C PHE A 30 -32.08 -14.91 -18.17
N ALA A 31 -31.24 -15.32 -19.10
CA ALA A 31 -29.84 -14.92 -19.08
C ALA A 31 -29.81 -13.42 -19.27
N PHE A 32 -29.74 -12.68 -18.16
CA PHE A 32 -29.19 -11.33 -18.19
C PHE A 32 -27.69 -11.53 -18.46
N GLU A 33 -27.32 -11.56 -19.74
CA GLU A 33 -25.98 -11.14 -20.10
C GLU A 33 -25.86 -9.70 -19.61
N GLN A 34 -25.22 -9.52 -18.46
CA GLN A 34 -24.62 -8.23 -18.15
C GLN A 34 -23.57 -8.00 -19.25
N VAL A 35 -23.93 -7.26 -20.24
CA VAL A 35 -22.98 -6.58 -21.11
C VAL A 35 -22.26 -5.61 -20.15
N GLN A 36 -21.16 -6.08 -19.55
CA GLN A 36 -20.17 -5.14 -19.03
C GLN A 36 -19.79 -4.32 -20.26
N ALA A 37 -20.15 -3.05 -20.23
CA ALA A 37 -19.61 -2.11 -21.19
C ALA A 37 -18.09 -2.28 -21.07
N GLU A 38 -17.47 -2.79 -22.14
CA GLU A 38 -16.03 -2.91 -22.23
C GLU A 38 -15.53 -1.48 -22.29
N VAL A 39 -15.06 -0.97 -21.16
CA VAL A 39 -14.48 0.37 -21.07
C VAL A 39 -13.36 0.40 -22.10
N ALA A 40 -13.48 1.24 -23.09
CA ALA A 40 -12.47 1.36 -24.13
C ALA A 40 -11.20 1.92 -23.48
N PRO A 41 -10.11 1.16 -23.42
CA PRO A 41 -8.89 1.60 -22.77
C PRO A 41 -8.36 2.85 -23.48
N VAL A 42 -8.01 3.88 -22.70
CA VAL A 42 -7.26 5.01 -23.22
C VAL A 42 -5.82 4.59 -23.33
N TYR A 43 -5.38 4.27 -24.53
CA TYR A 43 -3.99 3.93 -24.80
C TYR A 43 -3.14 5.20 -24.85
N VAL A 44 -1.97 5.13 -24.25
CA VAL A 44 -0.91 6.14 -24.35
C VAL A 44 0.35 5.56 -25.02
N ASP A 45 0.14 4.57 -25.87
CA ASP A 45 1.21 3.75 -26.48
C ASP A 45 2.13 4.55 -27.42
N ASP A 46 1.67 5.66 -27.95
CA ASP A 46 2.47 6.56 -28.79
C ASP A 46 3.63 7.24 -28.04
N GLN A 47 3.60 7.22 -26.73
CA GLN A 47 4.63 7.78 -25.84
C GLN A 47 5.59 6.72 -25.29
N PHE A 48 5.32 5.44 -25.52
CA PHE A 48 6.07 4.34 -24.94
C PHE A 48 6.35 3.25 -25.95
N GLU A 49 7.56 2.69 -25.89
CA GLU A 49 7.91 1.48 -26.64
C GLU A 49 7.64 0.25 -25.77
N LEU A 50 6.72 -0.60 -26.22
CA LEU A 50 6.24 -1.75 -25.43
C LEU A 50 6.57 -3.06 -26.15
N PRO A 51 6.91 -4.13 -25.38
CA PRO A 51 6.97 -5.47 -25.93
C PRO A 51 5.62 -5.91 -26.51
N SER A 52 5.64 -6.74 -27.53
CA SER A 52 4.43 -7.27 -28.15
C SER A 52 3.51 -7.95 -27.11
N GLY A 53 2.23 -7.60 -27.12
CA GLY A 53 1.23 -8.12 -26.20
C GLY A 53 1.09 -7.35 -24.89
N PHE A 54 1.87 -6.27 -24.67
CA PHE A 54 1.72 -5.36 -23.55
C PHE A 54 1.02 -4.08 -23.99
N HIS A 55 0.23 -3.50 -23.08
CA HIS A 55 -0.50 -2.25 -23.27
C HIS A 55 -0.36 -1.39 -22.02
N ILE A 56 -0.29 -0.08 -22.20
CA ILE A 56 -0.35 0.90 -21.11
C ILE A 56 -1.72 1.57 -21.14
N TYR A 57 -2.34 1.62 -19.96
CA TYR A 57 -3.62 2.28 -19.76
C TYR A 57 -3.43 3.46 -18.81
N LYS A 58 -4.01 4.60 -19.16
CA LYS A 58 -4.13 5.72 -18.24
C LYS A 58 -5.25 5.43 -17.26
N LEU A 59 -4.95 5.32 -15.97
CA LEU A 59 -5.92 5.04 -14.92
C LEU A 59 -6.44 6.28 -14.21
N ALA A 60 -5.69 7.38 -14.23
CA ALA A 60 -6.07 8.58 -13.49
C ALA A 60 -5.55 9.84 -14.15
N GLU A 61 -6.26 10.93 -13.92
CA GLU A 61 -5.81 12.26 -14.29
C GLU A 61 -4.80 12.82 -13.26
N ASN A 62 -3.89 13.68 -13.71
CA ASN A 62 -2.86 14.26 -12.85
C ASN A 62 -3.43 15.06 -11.66
N ASN A 63 -4.58 15.71 -11.85
CA ASN A 63 -5.27 16.42 -10.78
C ASN A 63 -5.81 15.48 -9.69
N ALA A 64 -6.14 14.24 -10.03
CA ALA A 64 -6.59 13.24 -9.07
C ALA A 64 -5.41 12.67 -8.25
N THR A 65 -4.29 12.37 -8.89
CA THR A 65 -3.14 11.74 -8.22
C THR A 65 -2.27 12.73 -7.44
N GLY A 66 -2.10 13.96 -7.93
CA GLY A 66 -1.18 14.92 -7.32
C GLY A 66 0.28 14.50 -7.42
N GLY A 67 1.03 14.53 -6.31
CA GLY A 67 2.47 14.26 -6.27
C GLY A 67 2.88 12.80 -6.50
N SER A 68 2.02 11.84 -6.21
CA SER A 68 2.22 10.39 -6.39
C SER A 68 3.53 9.85 -5.82
N TYR A 69 3.73 10.01 -4.52
CA TYR A 69 4.92 9.51 -3.83
C TYR A 69 4.84 8.04 -3.45
N ASP A 70 3.63 7.52 -3.27
CA ASP A 70 3.35 6.10 -3.05
C ASP A 70 1.94 5.78 -3.55
N ILE A 71 1.73 4.55 -4.01
CA ILE A 71 0.45 4.05 -4.51
C ILE A 71 0.21 2.66 -3.95
N ILE A 72 -0.93 2.47 -3.30
CA ILE A 72 -1.35 1.16 -2.80
C ILE A 72 -2.80 0.85 -3.18
N PHE A 73 -3.14 -0.44 -3.17
CA PHE A 73 -4.52 -0.89 -3.15
C PHE A 73 -4.92 -1.26 -1.73
N ASP A 74 -6.11 -0.86 -1.32
CA ASP A 74 -6.69 -1.33 -0.07
C ASP A 74 -7.36 -2.70 -0.22
N GLY A 75 -7.88 -3.25 0.89
CA GLY A 75 -8.56 -4.54 0.90
C GLY A 75 -9.85 -4.62 0.08
N GLN A 76 -10.36 -3.48 -0.41
CA GLN A 76 -11.53 -3.39 -1.29
C GLN A 76 -11.14 -3.12 -2.75
N GLY A 77 -9.84 -3.02 -3.05
CA GLY A 77 -9.33 -2.72 -4.38
C GLY A 77 -9.34 -1.24 -4.75
N ARG A 78 -9.61 -0.34 -3.80
CA ARG A 78 -9.57 1.11 -4.04
C ARG A 78 -8.12 1.58 -4.06
N ILE A 79 -7.82 2.57 -4.91
CA ILE A 79 -6.48 3.13 -5.05
C ILE A 79 -6.29 4.27 -4.04
N LEU A 80 -5.23 4.17 -3.25
CA LEU A 80 -4.73 5.24 -2.41
C LEU A 80 -3.42 5.77 -2.97
N VAL A 81 -3.30 7.09 -2.99
CA VAL A 81 -2.11 7.79 -3.45
C VAL A 81 -1.58 8.70 -2.35
N GLY A 82 -0.29 8.59 -2.08
CA GLY A 82 0.45 9.56 -1.29
C GLY A 82 0.71 10.82 -2.10
N ASP A 83 0.03 11.90 -1.76
CA ASP A 83 0.28 13.23 -2.34
C ASP A 83 1.22 14.04 -1.45
N THR A 84 1.60 15.23 -1.85
CA THR A 84 2.62 16.09 -1.22
C THR A 84 2.47 16.24 0.30
N THR A 85 1.25 16.30 0.84
CA THR A 85 0.99 16.48 2.27
C THR A 85 -0.14 15.61 2.82
N SER A 86 -0.70 14.74 1.97
CA SER A 86 -1.95 14.04 2.26
C SER A 86 -1.98 12.65 1.63
N VAL A 87 -2.97 11.87 2.03
CA VAL A 87 -3.35 10.63 1.33
C VAL A 87 -4.68 10.87 0.64
N ARG A 88 -4.71 10.61 -0.65
CA ARG A 88 -5.90 10.66 -1.50
C ARG A 88 -6.40 9.24 -1.75
N ARG A 89 -7.70 9.06 -1.66
CA ARG A 89 -8.39 7.90 -2.22
C ARG A 89 -8.97 8.33 -3.55
N LEU A 90 -8.57 7.66 -4.62
CA LEU A 90 -9.07 7.96 -5.95
C LEU A 90 -10.52 7.52 -6.09
N GLU A 91 -11.30 8.26 -6.88
CA GLU A 91 -12.71 8.01 -7.15
C GLU A 91 -12.96 8.03 -8.66
N ASP A 92 -13.55 6.96 -9.14
CA ASP A 92 -14.10 6.80 -10.48
C ASP A 92 -15.62 6.95 -10.35
N LYS A 93 -16.16 8.10 -10.75
CA LYS A 93 -17.57 8.46 -10.49
C LYS A 93 -18.54 7.96 -11.55
N ASP A 94 -18.06 7.79 -12.75
CA ASP A 94 -18.86 7.32 -13.89
C ASP A 94 -18.60 5.86 -14.25
N GLU A 95 -17.73 5.19 -13.45
CA GLU A 95 -17.41 3.78 -13.56
C GLU A 95 -16.82 3.38 -14.93
N ASP A 96 -16.09 4.32 -15.54
CA ASP A 96 -15.44 4.10 -16.83
C ASP A 96 -14.03 3.49 -16.71
N GLY A 97 -13.54 3.31 -15.48
CA GLY A 97 -12.21 2.76 -15.17
C GLY A 97 -11.09 3.81 -15.13
N ILE A 98 -11.43 5.09 -15.31
CA ILE A 98 -10.51 6.22 -15.20
C ILE A 98 -10.89 7.04 -13.97
N TYR A 99 -9.95 7.25 -13.08
CA TYR A 99 -10.16 8.01 -11.85
C TYR A 99 -9.99 9.51 -12.13
N GLU A 100 -11.09 10.25 -12.23
CA GLU A 100 -11.12 11.68 -12.50
C GLU A 100 -11.18 12.55 -11.25
N SER A 101 -11.40 11.94 -10.09
CA SER A 101 -11.54 12.66 -8.83
C SER A 101 -10.86 11.92 -7.66
N TYR A 102 -10.85 12.57 -6.50
CA TYR A 102 -10.28 12.00 -5.30
C TYR A 102 -10.97 12.55 -4.05
N LYS A 103 -10.79 11.81 -2.96
CA LYS A 103 -11.11 12.24 -1.61
C LYS A 103 -9.84 12.27 -0.76
N VAL A 104 -9.57 13.37 -0.08
CA VAL A 104 -8.50 13.44 0.91
C VAL A 104 -8.97 12.73 2.17
N ILE A 105 -8.28 11.65 2.56
CA ILE A 105 -8.64 10.82 3.71
C ILE A 105 -7.72 11.02 4.91
N ALA A 106 -6.48 11.46 4.69
CA ALA A 106 -5.52 11.80 5.74
C ALA A 106 -4.69 13.03 5.35
N THR A 107 -4.31 13.84 6.32
CA THR A 107 -3.54 15.07 6.14
C THR A 107 -2.44 15.19 7.20
N GLY A 108 -1.60 16.23 7.09
CA GLY A 108 -0.53 16.48 8.07
C GLY A 108 0.75 15.70 7.81
N LEU A 109 0.90 15.17 6.61
CA LEU A 109 2.03 14.35 6.18
C LEU A 109 3.15 15.16 5.49
N GLY A 110 3.36 16.38 5.91
CA GLY A 110 4.24 17.37 5.31
C GLY A 110 5.57 16.86 4.76
N GLY A 111 6.31 17.73 4.09
CA GLY A 111 7.54 17.40 3.39
C GLY A 111 7.30 17.04 1.92
N ARG A 112 7.93 15.98 1.42
CA ARG A 112 7.76 15.46 0.06
C ARG A 112 6.72 14.34 -0.02
N GLY A 113 5.68 14.42 0.82
CA GLY A 113 4.57 13.47 0.83
C GLY A 113 4.83 12.19 1.62
N PRO A 114 3.80 11.38 1.82
CA PRO A 114 3.96 10.05 2.38
C PRO A 114 4.62 9.13 1.34
N GLN A 115 5.77 8.59 1.70
CA GLN A 115 6.56 7.68 0.88
C GLN A 115 6.38 6.20 1.26
N GLY A 116 5.44 5.91 2.13
CA GLY A 116 5.04 4.55 2.50
C GLY A 116 3.64 4.57 3.06
N LEU A 117 2.76 3.76 2.50
CA LEU A 117 1.38 3.62 2.90
C LEU A 117 1.06 2.16 3.22
N LEU A 118 0.24 1.92 4.21
CA LEU A 118 -0.27 0.60 4.54
C LEU A 118 -1.65 0.72 5.18
N VAL A 119 -2.65 0.04 4.64
CA VAL A 119 -3.94 -0.17 5.30
C VAL A 119 -3.94 -1.53 5.99
N TYR A 120 -4.22 -1.54 7.29
CA TYR A 120 -4.33 -2.77 8.05
C TYR A 120 -5.45 -2.68 9.11
N GLY A 121 -6.49 -3.47 8.91
CA GLY A 121 -7.74 -3.33 9.68
C GLY A 121 -8.31 -1.92 9.56
N ASP A 122 -8.79 -1.37 10.65
CA ASP A 122 -9.34 -0.02 10.71
C ASP A 122 -8.28 1.11 10.69
N ASN A 123 -7.02 0.80 10.38
CA ASN A 123 -5.92 1.74 10.45
C ASN A 123 -5.26 1.98 9.09
N LEU A 124 -4.87 3.23 8.85
CA LEU A 124 -3.92 3.64 7.84
C LEU A 124 -2.61 4.06 8.52
N TYR A 125 -1.52 3.46 8.12
CA TYR A 125 -0.17 3.85 8.47
C TYR A 125 0.44 4.61 7.29
N ALA A 126 1.08 5.75 7.57
CA ALA A 126 1.70 6.57 6.53
C ALA A 126 3.07 7.10 6.99
N VAL A 127 4.09 6.95 6.16
CA VAL A 127 5.42 7.51 6.39
C VAL A 127 5.46 8.93 5.87
N GLY A 128 5.41 9.90 6.77
CA GLY A 128 5.40 11.32 6.43
C GLY A 128 5.50 12.20 7.68
N GLY A 129 5.54 13.51 7.50
CA GLY A 129 5.74 14.42 8.62
C GLY A 129 7.11 14.21 9.27
N ASP A 130 7.15 13.56 10.42
CA ASP A 130 8.37 13.26 11.16
C ASP A 130 8.50 11.77 11.54
N GLY A 131 7.88 10.89 10.78
CA GLY A 131 7.96 9.43 11.02
C GLY A 131 6.75 8.67 10.50
N VAL A 132 6.41 7.57 11.16
CA VAL A 132 5.23 6.78 10.84
C VAL A 132 4.02 7.39 11.56
N GLN A 133 3.05 7.86 10.82
CA GLN A 133 1.81 8.42 11.34
C GLN A 133 0.71 7.36 11.31
N LEU A 134 -0.10 7.29 12.38
CA LEU A 134 -1.25 6.42 12.49
C LEU A 134 -2.54 7.20 12.34
N TYR A 135 -3.44 6.69 11.51
CA TYR A 135 -4.81 7.17 11.36
C TYR A 135 -5.77 6.01 11.58
N SER A 136 -6.86 6.23 12.32
CA SER A 136 -7.91 5.24 12.56
C SER A 136 -9.23 5.62 11.91
N GLY A 137 -10.17 4.67 11.83
CA GLY A 137 -11.49 4.87 11.25
C GLY A 137 -11.54 4.55 9.75
N TYR A 138 -10.62 3.73 9.25
CA TYR A 138 -10.52 3.43 7.82
C TYR A 138 -11.74 2.66 7.28
N GLU A 139 -12.29 1.74 8.07
CA GLU A 139 -13.45 0.94 7.67
C GLU A 139 -14.76 1.72 7.77
N SER A 140 -14.84 2.70 8.66
CA SER A 140 -16.08 3.39 9.01
C SER A 140 -16.21 4.79 8.40
N GLY A 141 -15.14 5.35 7.81
CA GLY A 141 -15.13 6.77 7.48
C GLY A 141 -14.38 7.17 6.23
N ASP A 142 -14.72 8.38 5.85
CA ASP A 142 -14.09 9.09 4.73
C ASP A 142 -13.07 10.12 5.19
N ALA A 143 -13.06 10.45 6.49
CA ALA A 143 -12.08 11.33 7.11
C ALA A 143 -11.49 10.59 8.31
N LEU A 144 -10.22 10.20 8.18
CA LEU A 144 -9.54 9.43 9.19
C LEU A 144 -9.13 10.31 10.36
N LYS A 145 -9.13 9.72 11.56
CA LYS A 145 -8.69 10.40 12.77
C LYS A 145 -7.20 10.16 12.98
N HIS A 146 -6.40 11.23 12.95
CA HIS A 146 -4.99 11.17 13.29
C HIS A 146 -4.79 10.78 14.76
N GLN A 147 -4.04 9.71 15.00
CA GLN A 147 -3.76 9.18 16.33
C GLN A 147 -2.38 9.62 16.84
N GLY A 148 -1.54 10.16 15.97
CA GLY A 148 -0.19 10.60 16.26
C GLY A 148 0.88 9.77 15.57
N ARG A 149 2.14 10.10 15.87
CA ARG A 149 3.31 9.38 15.38
C ARG A 149 3.57 8.13 16.23
N LEU A 150 3.93 7.04 15.57
CA LEU A 150 4.40 5.81 16.19
C LEU A 150 5.93 5.84 16.34
N GLY A 151 6.41 5.41 17.51
CA GLY A 151 7.84 5.30 17.80
C GLY A 151 8.59 6.62 17.78
N ALA A 152 9.88 6.56 17.51
CA ALA A 152 10.76 7.70 17.44
C ALA A 152 10.63 8.47 16.10
N ARG A 153 11.36 9.57 15.98
CA ARG A 153 11.36 10.38 14.76
C ARG A 153 12.21 9.74 13.68
N PHE A 154 11.70 9.76 12.47
CA PHE A 154 12.45 9.46 11.26
C PHE A 154 12.46 10.68 10.35
N ASN A 155 13.55 10.88 9.61
CA ASN A 155 13.51 11.79 8.48
C ASN A 155 12.59 11.20 7.40
N THR A 156 11.76 12.04 6.83
CA THR A 156 10.80 11.69 5.79
C THR A 156 10.91 12.69 4.63
N GLY A 157 10.41 12.32 3.46
CA GLY A 157 10.34 13.23 2.32
C GLY A 157 11.68 13.52 1.64
N GLY A 158 12.66 12.66 1.78
CA GLY A 158 13.93 12.68 1.05
C GLY A 158 14.15 11.39 0.27
N ASP A 159 15.08 11.41 -0.67
CA ASP A 159 15.37 10.24 -1.49
C ASP A 159 15.96 9.08 -0.69
N HIS A 160 16.66 9.39 0.40
CA HIS A 160 17.26 8.43 1.33
C HIS A 160 16.57 8.45 2.71
N ALA A 161 15.34 8.93 2.77
CA ALA A 161 14.58 9.04 4.01
C ALA A 161 13.91 7.70 4.39
N ALA A 162 13.05 7.73 5.41
CA ALA A 162 12.16 6.63 5.71
C ALA A 162 11.05 6.55 4.66
N HIS A 163 10.80 5.35 4.17
CA HIS A 163 9.78 5.07 3.16
C HIS A 163 9.33 3.61 3.28
N THR A 164 8.40 3.19 2.44
CA THR A 164 7.90 1.80 2.31
C THR A 164 7.44 1.17 3.63
N LEU A 165 6.17 0.87 3.68
CA LEU A 165 5.56 0.05 4.73
C LEU A 165 5.10 -1.28 4.14
N LEU A 166 5.34 -2.37 4.86
CA LEU A 166 4.89 -3.71 4.49
C LEU A 166 4.41 -4.47 5.72
N ARG A 167 3.30 -5.17 5.62
CA ARG A 167 2.84 -6.09 6.65
C ARG A 167 3.49 -7.45 6.47
N GLY A 168 4.18 -7.93 7.50
CA GLY A 168 4.70 -9.30 7.57
C GLY A 168 3.63 -10.33 7.95
N PHE A 169 3.87 -11.61 7.64
CA PHE A 169 3.01 -12.71 8.07
C PHE A 169 3.09 -12.96 9.57
N ASP A 170 4.12 -12.47 10.23
CA ASP A 170 4.30 -12.46 11.69
C ASP A 170 3.42 -11.43 12.41
N GLY A 171 2.65 -10.63 11.65
CA GLY A 171 1.75 -9.60 12.17
C GLY A 171 2.43 -8.27 12.49
N TYR A 172 3.74 -8.14 12.30
CA TYR A 172 4.46 -6.88 12.41
C TYR A 172 4.33 -6.05 11.14
N VAL A 173 4.47 -4.73 11.29
CA VAL A 173 4.65 -3.79 10.19
C VAL A 173 6.15 -3.54 10.03
N TYR A 174 6.62 -3.62 8.80
CA TYR A 174 8.00 -3.39 8.42
C TYR A 174 8.15 -2.02 7.79
N LEU A 175 9.19 -1.30 8.18
CA LEU A 175 9.58 0.02 7.69
C LEU A 175 10.98 -0.07 7.10
N VAL A 176 11.17 0.52 5.93
CA VAL A 176 12.50 0.67 5.32
C VAL A 176 12.96 2.12 5.44
N THR A 177 14.24 2.32 5.71
CA THR A 177 14.88 3.63 5.66
C THR A 177 16.09 3.59 4.74
N GLY A 178 16.35 4.66 4.02
CA GLY A 178 17.67 4.94 3.47
C GLY A 178 18.63 5.48 4.55
N ASP A 179 19.90 5.69 4.21
CA ASP A 179 20.94 6.20 5.12
C ASP A 179 20.69 7.65 5.57
N GLY A 180 19.83 8.38 4.87
CA GLY A 180 19.30 9.68 5.29
C GLY A 180 18.08 9.62 6.20
N GLY A 181 17.61 8.44 6.62
CA GLY A 181 16.43 8.25 7.46
C GLY A 181 16.51 8.82 8.87
N GLY A 182 17.66 9.38 9.26
CA GLY A 182 17.87 10.04 10.55
C GLY A 182 18.17 9.09 11.71
N VAL A 183 18.49 7.84 11.39
CA VAL A 183 18.71 6.78 12.37
C VAL A 183 20.20 6.56 12.55
N LYS A 184 20.74 6.86 13.73
CA LYS A 184 22.17 6.70 14.04
C LYS A 184 22.44 6.15 15.44
N ASP A 185 21.41 5.82 16.18
CA ASP A 185 21.52 5.33 17.55
C ASP A 185 20.43 4.28 17.86
N ARG A 186 20.28 3.92 19.11
CA ARG A 186 19.29 2.94 19.57
C ARG A 186 17.89 3.52 19.82
N THR A 187 17.65 4.77 19.51
CA THR A 187 16.40 5.47 19.88
C THR A 187 15.14 4.82 19.31
N HIS A 188 15.29 4.13 18.17
CA HIS A 188 14.20 3.44 17.49
C HIS A 188 14.04 1.98 17.91
N ILE A 189 14.91 1.45 18.76
CA ILE A 189 14.88 0.06 19.20
C ILE A 189 14.42 0.03 20.65
N THR A 190 13.22 -0.54 20.87
CA THR A 190 12.66 -0.69 22.21
C THR A 190 12.91 -2.08 22.80
N GLU A 191 13.11 -3.08 21.93
CA GLU A 191 13.24 -4.47 22.34
C GLU A 191 14.70 -4.88 22.49
N GLU A 192 15.04 -5.45 23.64
CA GLU A 192 16.38 -6.00 23.90
C GLU A 192 16.69 -7.23 23.02
N THR A 193 15.64 -7.91 22.55
CA THR A 193 15.72 -9.07 21.65
C THR A 193 15.89 -8.70 20.19
N SER A 194 15.99 -7.40 19.88
CA SER A 194 16.19 -6.92 18.50
C SER A 194 17.38 -7.62 17.85
N PRO A 195 17.25 -8.16 16.64
CA PRO A 195 18.35 -8.80 15.91
C PRO A 195 19.56 -7.87 15.71
N VAL A 196 19.30 -6.60 15.54
CA VAL A 196 20.31 -5.53 15.47
C VAL A 196 20.05 -4.57 16.60
N LEU A 197 21.07 -4.25 17.38
CA LEU A 197 20.95 -3.40 18.58
C LEU A 197 21.23 -1.92 18.33
N PHE A 198 21.72 -1.56 17.15
CA PHE A 198 21.92 -0.17 16.74
C PHE A 198 22.04 -0.06 15.21
N GLU A 199 21.56 1.02 14.68
CA GLU A 199 21.60 1.31 13.27
C GLU A 199 22.91 2.01 12.89
N ARG A 200 23.40 1.76 11.67
CA ARG A 200 24.62 2.40 11.15
C ARG A 200 24.38 3.15 9.84
N ALA A 201 23.39 2.73 9.08
CA ALA A 201 23.06 3.24 7.76
C ALA A 201 21.58 2.99 7.50
N ALA A 202 21.19 2.80 6.25
CA ALA A 202 19.84 2.34 5.90
C ALA A 202 19.49 1.06 6.67
N SER A 203 18.27 0.97 7.14
CA SER A 203 17.82 -0.08 8.03
C SER A 203 16.42 -0.55 7.70
N VAL A 204 16.15 -1.80 8.06
CA VAL A 204 14.80 -2.37 8.08
C VAL A 204 14.40 -2.51 9.54
N PHE A 205 13.32 -1.84 9.89
CA PHE A 205 12.67 -1.96 11.20
C PHE A 205 11.42 -2.81 11.08
N ARG A 206 11.00 -3.39 12.20
CA ARG A 206 9.62 -3.88 12.35
C ARG A 206 9.04 -3.39 13.66
N PHE A 207 7.73 -3.20 13.68
CA PHE A 207 7.03 -2.77 14.89
C PHE A 207 5.65 -3.44 14.98
N ASP A 208 5.14 -3.58 16.21
CA ASP A 208 3.80 -4.07 16.44
C ASP A 208 2.75 -3.04 16.00
N GLN A 209 1.53 -3.46 15.79
CA GLN A 209 0.47 -2.57 15.28
C GLN A 209 0.23 -1.32 16.13
N SER A 210 0.50 -1.39 17.42
CA SER A 210 0.39 -0.23 18.33
C SER A 210 1.58 0.73 18.22
N GLY A 211 2.67 0.33 17.58
CA GLY A 211 3.91 1.10 17.48
C GLY A 211 4.65 1.25 18.80
N THR A 212 4.43 0.35 19.76
CA THR A 212 5.10 0.37 21.06
C THR A 212 6.37 -0.49 21.10
N ARG A 213 6.41 -1.54 20.28
CA ARG A 213 7.55 -2.47 20.20
C ARG A 213 8.26 -2.31 18.87
N TRP A 214 9.51 -1.89 18.91
CA TRP A 214 10.33 -1.64 17.75
C TRP A 214 11.60 -2.47 17.78
N GLU A 215 11.89 -3.12 16.68
CA GLU A 215 13.12 -3.90 16.47
C GLU A 215 13.77 -3.47 15.16
N CYS A 216 15.09 -3.47 15.12
CA CYS A 216 15.87 -3.36 13.89
C CYS A 216 16.21 -4.77 13.39
N VAL A 217 15.80 -5.10 12.18
CA VAL A 217 15.97 -6.43 11.58
C VAL A 217 17.27 -6.49 10.78
N SER A 218 17.59 -5.41 10.08
CA SER A 218 18.77 -5.31 9.22
C SER A 218 19.27 -3.88 9.18
N THR A 219 20.57 -3.70 9.00
CA THR A 219 21.20 -2.40 8.79
C THR A 219 22.44 -2.54 7.92
N GLY A 220 22.87 -1.45 7.29
CA GLY A 220 24.13 -1.40 6.56
C GLY A 220 24.00 -1.15 5.06
N SER A 221 22.79 -1.11 4.53
CA SER A 221 22.51 -0.67 3.15
C SER A 221 22.68 0.85 3.02
N ARG A 222 22.67 1.35 1.79
CA ARG A 222 22.67 2.78 1.52
C ARG A 222 21.25 3.31 1.32
N ASN A 223 20.56 2.81 0.30
CA ASN A 223 19.22 3.28 -0.02
C ASN A 223 18.37 2.17 -0.67
N PRO A 224 17.88 1.20 0.10
CA PRO A 224 16.97 0.20 -0.42
C PRO A 224 15.64 0.88 -0.80
N PRO A 225 15.21 0.86 -2.09
CA PRO A 225 14.05 1.61 -2.54
C PRO A 225 12.72 1.03 -2.05
N SER A 226 12.70 -0.25 -1.73
CA SER A 226 11.49 -0.92 -1.25
C SER A 226 11.81 -2.26 -0.58
N LEU A 227 10.79 -2.86 0.03
CA LEU A 227 10.82 -4.20 0.59
C LEU A 227 9.67 -5.01 -0.01
N GLY A 228 9.99 -6.15 -0.59
CA GLY A 228 9.01 -7.13 -1.05
C GLY A 228 9.02 -8.37 -0.18
N MET A 229 7.92 -9.12 -0.16
CA MET A 229 7.81 -10.38 0.56
C MET A 229 7.19 -11.44 -0.37
N ASN A 230 7.77 -12.62 -0.40
CA ASN A 230 7.18 -13.75 -1.12
C ASN A 230 6.15 -14.51 -0.26
N TYR A 231 5.53 -15.52 -0.83
CA TYR A 231 4.51 -16.34 -0.16
C TYR A 231 5.05 -17.21 0.99
N LEU A 232 6.37 -17.35 1.11
CA LEU A 232 7.03 -18.05 2.22
C LEU A 232 7.33 -17.10 3.40
N GLY A 233 7.10 -15.79 3.25
CA GLY A 233 7.44 -14.79 4.25
C GLY A 233 8.89 -14.34 4.19
N GLU A 234 9.62 -14.66 3.12
CA GLU A 234 10.99 -14.20 2.91
C GLU A 234 10.96 -12.78 2.34
N PHE A 235 11.82 -11.92 2.88
CA PHE A 235 11.94 -10.53 2.47
C PHE A 235 13.04 -10.35 1.44
N PHE A 236 12.76 -9.50 0.47
CA PHE A 236 13.68 -9.12 -0.61
C PHE A 236 13.74 -7.61 -0.71
N SER A 237 14.92 -7.10 -0.84
CA SER A 237 15.20 -5.70 -1.14
C SER A 237 16.37 -5.61 -2.10
N MET A 238 16.51 -4.46 -2.71
CA MET A 238 17.65 -4.11 -3.56
C MET A 238 18.31 -2.88 -2.95
N ASP A 239 19.63 -2.83 -2.92
CA ASP A 239 20.35 -1.61 -2.56
C ASP A 239 20.65 -0.81 -3.81
N SER A 240 20.39 0.48 -3.80
CA SER A 240 20.69 1.38 -4.90
C SER A 240 22.08 2.01 -4.77
N ASP A 241 23.01 1.28 -4.20
CA ASP A 241 24.40 1.74 -4.11
C ASP A 241 25.08 1.66 -5.49
N MET A 242 25.58 2.78 -5.94
CA MET A 242 26.44 2.90 -7.11
C MET A 242 27.65 3.76 -6.79
#